data_e016bcf21a65ba1ca1147a1f431a3797
#
_entry.id   e016bcf21a65ba1ca1147a1f431a3797
#
_cell.length_a   1.000
_cell.length_b   1.000
_cell.length_c   1.000
_cell.angle_alpha   90.00
_cell.angle_beta   90.00
_cell.angle_gamma   90.00
#
_symmetry.space_group_name_H-M   'P 1'
#
loop_
_entity.id
_entity.type
_entity.pdbx_description
1 polymer ?
#
loop_
_entity_poly.entity_id
_entity_poly.type
_entity_poly.pdbx_seq_one_letter_code
_entity_poly.pdbx_strand_id
1 'polypeptide(L)'
;MGLSKYLVVLAGFFLSGCLEQQITPPPKDAAEDLSPAPAIELAGRVTDQASILSEDQSATISRKLEQLEASTQHQVVVATVSSLGGREIKPYTTELANAWGIGRREVDDGVVVLIAPNERKVRIAVGYGLETTLTDQLCAEIIEDAMLPNFREGDYFSGIDAGIDALIAALQ
;
A
#
# COMPACT_ATOMS: atom_id res chain seq x y z
N MET A 1 27.67 -23.44 83.55
CA MET A 1 26.32 -23.77 84.03
C MET A 1 25.31 -23.06 83.15
N GLY A 2 24.39 -23.83 82.57
CA GLY A 2 23.19 -23.33 81.92
C GLY A 2 23.09 -23.61 80.43
N LEU A 3 22.72 -24.86 80.10
CA LEU A 3 22.17 -25.24 78.79
C LEU A 3 20.84 -24.54 78.63
N SER A 4 20.55 -24.07 77.42
CA SER A 4 19.19 -24.07 76.95
C SER A 4 19.14 -24.27 75.42
N LYS A 5 18.53 -25.39 75.10
CA LYS A 5 18.20 -25.82 73.74
C LYS A 5 17.02 -25.02 73.21
N TYR A 6 17.12 -24.41 72.08
CA TYR A 6 15.93 -24.05 71.31
C TYR A 6 16.00 -24.66 69.94
N LEU A 7 15.00 -25.50 69.70
CA LEU A 7 14.59 -26.17 68.54
C LEU A 7 14.12 -25.13 67.49
N VAL A 8 14.73 -25.01 66.37
CA VAL A 8 14.25 -24.21 65.25
C VAL A 8 13.50 -25.07 64.27
N VAL A 9 12.22 -24.90 64.21
CA VAL A 9 11.30 -25.50 63.24
C VAL A 9 11.54 -24.83 61.90
N LEU A 10 11.98 -25.64 60.92
CA LEU A 10 12.04 -25.25 59.49
C LEU A 10 10.63 -25.18 58.94
N ALA A 11 10.10 -23.99 58.79
CA ALA A 11 8.92 -23.74 57.95
C ALA A 11 9.36 -23.49 56.51
N GLY A 12 9.12 -24.47 55.64
CA GLY A 12 9.34 -24.32 54.22
C GLY A 12 8.40 -23.30 53.62
N PHE A 13 8.98 -22.25 53.09
CA PHE A 13 8.27 -21.30 52.26
C PHE A 13 8.40 -21.69 50.79
N PHE A 14 7.37 -22.33 50.25
CA PHE A 14 7.22 -22.53 48.81
C PHE A 14 6.88 -21.17 48.20
N LEU A 15 7.88 -20.50 47.64
CA LEU A 15 7.67 -19.38 46.75
C LEU A 15 7.32 -19.95 45.37
N SER A 16 6.03 -20.04 45.08
CA SER A 16 5.50 -20.14 43.72
C SER A 16 5.91 -18.88 42.97
N GLY A 17 6.99 -18.99 42.19
CA GLY A 17 7.36 -17.97 41.22
C GLY A 17 6.36 -17.95 40.09
N CYS A 18 5.38 -17.05 40.17
CA CYS A 18 4.60 -16.63 39.01
C CYS A 18 5.58 -15.97 38.04
N LEU A 19 5.84 -16.65 36.93
CA LEU A 19 6.62 -16.08 35.80
C LEU A 19 5.73 -15.01 35.15
N GLU A 20 5.81 -13.81 35.67
CA GLU A 20 5.22 -12.63 35.03
C GLU A 20 5.99 -12.38 33.74
N GLN A 21 5.43 -12.88 32.64
CA GLN A 21 5.90 -12.55 31.30
C GLN A 21 5.68 -11.04 31.12
N GLN A 22 6.74 -10.27 31.35
CA GLN A 22 6.76 -8.87 30.96
C GLN A 22 6.62 -8.80 29.44
N ILE A 23 5.43 -8.49 28.99
CA ILE A 23 5.18 -8.04 27.62
C ILE A 23 5.90 -6.69 27.50
N THR A 24 7.15 -6.72 27.06
CA THR A 24 7.83 -5.49 26.67
C THR A 24 7.05 -4.90 25.49
N PRO A 25 6.56 -3.65 25.59
CA PRO A 25 5.99 -3.01 24.43
C PRO A 25 7.05 -2.97 23.32
N PRO A 26 6.65 -3.09 22.04
CA PRO A 26 7.61 -3.00 20.94
C PRO A 26 8.41 -1.70 21.06
N PRO A 27 9.70 -1.72 20.67
CA PRO A 27 10.55 -0.54 20.75
C PRO A 27 9.87 0.62 20.00
N LYS A 28 9.80 1.77 20.64
CA LYS A 28 9.25 3.02 20.10
C LYS A 28 10.06 3.60 18.92
N ASP A 29 11.04 2.86 18.46
CA ASP A 29 11.98 3.24 17.39
C ASP A 29 11.55 2.73 16.01
N ALA A 30 10.37 2.11 15.87
CA ALA A 30 9.63 2.21 14.63
C ALA A 30 9.04 3.65 14.59
N ALA A 31 9.94 4.63 14.45
CA ALA A 31 9.53 5.94 13.99
C ALA A 31 8.84 5.69 12.65
N GLU A 32 7.51 5.76 12.65
CA GLU A 32 6.79 6.01 11.41
C GLU A 32 7.52 7.18 10.80
N ASP A 33 8.13 6.96 9.65
CA ASP A 33 8.76 8.02 8.87
C ASP A 33 7.64 9.03 8.55
N LEU A 34 7.52 10.05 9.41
CA LEU A 34 6.61 11.18 9.24
C LEU A 34 7.17 12.14 8.18
N SER A 35 7.79 11.57 7.13
CA SER A 35 8.00 12.34 5.91
C SER A 35 6.66 12.88 5.45
N PRO A 36 6.55 14.19 5.17
CA PRO A 36 5.29 14.77 4.74
C PRO A 36 4.73 13.98 3.55
N ALA A 37 3.40 13.84 3.53
CA ALA A 37 2.69 13.20 2.42
C ALA A 37 3.27 13.70 1.09
N PRO A 38 3.40 12.82 0.08
CA PRO A 38 4.01 13.21 -1.19
C PRO A 38 3.31 14.46 -1.75
N ALA A 39 4.07 15.53 -1.95
CA ALA A 39 3.57 16.81 -2.45
C ALA A 39 3.30 16.73 -3.96
N ILE A 40 2.51 15.74 -4.38
CA ILE A 40 2.09 15.56 -5.77
C ILE A 40 0.64 15.95 -5.87
N GLU A 41 0.37 16.98 -6.68
CA GLU A 41 -1.00 17.41 -6.95
C GLU A 41 -1.66 16.46 -7.95
N LEU A 42 -2.91 16.12 -7.69
CA LEU A 42 -3.72 15.30 -8.60
C LEU A 42 -4.04 16.12 -9.87
N ALA A 43 -3.51 15.70 -11.00
CA ALA A 43 -3.72 16.36 -12.30
C ALA A 43 -4.87 15.74 -13.11
N GLY A 44 -5.74 14.96 -12.48
CA GLY A 44 -6.83 14.24 -13.13
C GLY A 44 -6.68 12.73 -12.97
N ARG A 45 -7.23 11.93 -13.91
CA ARG A 45 -7.16 10.46 -13.82
C ARG A 45 -5.77 9.89 -14.11
N VAL A 46 -4.90 10.69 -14.75
CA VAL A 46 -3.49 10.35 -15.00
C VAL A 46 -2.64 11.52 -14.52
N THR A 47 -1.74 11.24 -13.60
CA THR A 47 -0.75 12.19 -13.06
C THR A 47 0.64 11.66 -13.36
N ASP A 48 1.26 12.11 -14.45
CA ASP A 48 2.55 11.63 -14.93
C ASP A 48 3.70 12.53 -14.49
N GLN A 49 4.10 12.46 -13.21
CA GLN A 49 5.24 13.23 -12.69
C GLN A 49 6.60 12.71 -13.19
N ALA A 50 6.68 11.42 -13.53
CA ALA A 50 7.91 10.83 -14.04
C ALA A 50 8.16 11.14 -15.52
N SER A 51 7.17 11.76 -16.21
CA SER A 51 7.24 12.10 -17.64
C SER A 51 7.59 10.90 -18.54
N ILE A 52 6.96 9.75 -18.25
CA ILE A 52 7.14 8.51 -19.01
C ILE A 52 6.05 8.27 -20.05
N LEU A 53 5.04 9.15 -20.10
CA LEU A 53 3.95 9.11 -21.06
C LEU A 53 3.94 10.37 -21.91
N SER A 54 3.56 10.23 -23.17
CA SER A 54 3.21 11.41 -23.98
C SER A 54 1.82 11.94 -23.61
N GLU A 55 1.50 13.16 -24.03
CA GLU A 55 0.16 13.73 -23.84
C GLU A 55 -0.95 12.87 -24.45
N ASP A 56 -0.74 12.34 -25.66
CA ASP A 56 -1.69 11.45 -26.34
C ASP A 56 -1.88 10.12 -25.60
N GLN A 57 -0.80 9.56 -25.04
CA GLN A 57 -0.84 8.35 -24.23
C GLN A 57 -1.60 8.58 -22.92
N SER A 58 -1.29 9.65 -22.22
CA SER A 58 -2.01 10.06 -21.00
C SER A 58 -3.50 10.30 -21.27
N ALA A 59 -3.84 10.97 -22.38
CA ALA A 59 -5.21 11.19 -22.79
C ALA A 59 -5.95 9.88 -23.14
N THR A 60 -5.24 8.92 -23.72
CA THR A 60 -5.81 7.60 -24.05
C THR A 60 -6.17 6.82 -22.80
N ILE A 61 -5.25 6.72 -21.84
CA ILE A 61 -5.49 6.09 -20.55
C ILE A 61 -6.63 6.81 -19.81
N SER A 62 -6.58 8.14 -19.76
CA SER A 62 -7.58 8.96 -19.07
C SER A 62 -9.00 8.70 -19.59
N ARG A 63 -9.18 8.57 -20.90
CA ARG A 63 -10.49 8.24 -21.51
C ARG A 63 -10.99 6.84 -21.13
N LYS A 64 -10.11 5.82 -21.06
CA LYS A 64 -10.48 4.48 -20.59
C LYS A 64 -10.99 4.53 -19.14
N LEU A 65 -10.26 5.24 -18.29
CA LEU A 65 -10.62 5.39 -16.87
C LEU A 65 -11.91 6.20 -16.68
N GLU A 66 -12.15 7.20 -17.52
CA GLU A 66 -13.41 7.95 -17.52
C GLU A 66 -14.61 7.08 -17.91
N GLN A 67 -14.44 6.22 -18.91
CA GLN A 67 -15.49 5.28 -19.33
C GLN A 67 -15.79 4.25 -18.25
N LEU A 68 -14.75 3.74 -17.58
CA LEU A 68 -14.92 2.83 -16.46
C LEU A 68 -15.70 3.50 -15.33
N GLU A 69 -15.30 4.68 -14.90
CA GLU A 69 -16.00 5.44 -13.84
C GLU A 69 -17.45 5.72 -14.22
N ALA A 70 -17.72 6.10 -15.47
CA ALA A 70 -19.08 6.35 -15.95
C ALA A 70 -19.98 5.09 -15.93
N SER A 71 -19.40 3.90 -16.13
CA SER A 71 -20.15 2.63 -16.17
C SER A 71 -20.28 1.96 -14.80
N THR A 72 -19.28 2.07 -13.94
CA THR A 72 -19.21 1.34 -12.66
C THR A 72 -19.26 2.23 -11.43
N GLN A 73 -19.02 3.52 -11.59
CA GLN A 73 -18.82 4.53 -10.54
C GLN A 73 -17.53 4.31 -9.71
N HIS A 74 -16.70 3.34 -10.08
CA HIS A 74 -15.40 3.13 -9.42
C HIS A 74 -14.37 4.11 -9.95
N GLN A 75 -13.65 4.75 -9.04
CA GLN A 75 -12.65 5.74 -9.40
C GLN A 75 -11.26 5.08 -9.47
N VAL A 76 -10.67 5.05 -10.65
CA VAL A 76 -9.31 4.54 -10.88
C VAL A 76 -8.41 5.67 -11.36
N VAL A 77 -7.24 5.80 -10.74
CA VAL A 77 -6.24 6.82 -11.05
C VAL A 77 -4.88 6.17 -11.28
N VAL A 78 -4.16 6.67 -12.27
CA VAL A 78 -2.77 6.30 -12.55
C VAL A 78 -1.86 7.45 -12.13
N ALA A 79 -0.85 7.13 -11.35
CA ALA A 79 0.20 8.05 -10.96
C ALA A 79 1.58 7.51 -11.33
N THR A 80 2.44 8.36 -11.85
CA THR A 80 3.86 8.05 -11.99
C THR A 80 4.68 9.02 -11.16
N VAL A 81 5.75 8.54 -10.55
CA VAL A 81 6.65 9.37 -9.72
C VAL A 81 8.08 9.14 -10.13
N SER A 82 8.86 10.21 -10.21
CA SER A 82 10.28 10.12 -10.54
C SER A 82 11.09 9.49 -9.40
N SER A 83 10.65 9.62 -8.15
CA SER A 83 11.28 8.96 -7.01
C SER A 83 10.32 8.79 -5.84
N LEU A 84 10.48 7.70 -5.10
CA LEU A 84 9.82 7.46 -3.81
C LEU A 84 10.55 8.16 -2.64
N GLY A 85 11.71 8.78 -2.87
CA GLY A 85 12.50 9.43 -1.83
C GLY A 85 13.02 8.47 -0.77
N GLY A 86 13.30 7.20 -1.13
CA GLY A 86 13.74 6.17 -0.19
C GLY A 86 12.61 5.49 0.59
N ARG A 87 11.36 5.91 0.38
CA ARG A 87 10.18 5.35 1.06
C ARG A 87 9.73 4.03 0.44
N GLU A 88 9.04 3.23 1.23
CA GLU A 88 8.39 2.02 0.71
C GLU A 88 7.15 2.40 -0.12
N ILE A 89 6.96 1.71 -1.27
CA ILE A 89 5.87 2.03 -2.21
C ILE A 89 4.49 1.81 -1.60
N LYS A 90 4.32 0.85 -0.69
CA LYS A 90 3.02 0.54 -0.07
C LYS A 90 2.48 1.70 0.76
N PRO A 91 3.17 2.18 1.82
CA PRO A 91 2.70 3.35 2.57
C PRO A 91 2.62 4.60 1.69
N TYR A 92 3.58 4.82 0.79
CA TYR A 92 3.57 5.96 -0.13
C TYR A 92 2.29 6.01 -0.97
N THR A 93 1.89 4.90 -1.59
CA THR A 93 0.67 4.84 -2.42
C THR A 93 -0.59 5.05 -1.59
N THR A 94 -0.64 4.47 -0.39
CA THR A 94 -1.79 4.62 0.52
C THR A 94 -1.98 6.06 0.97
N GLU A 95 -0.90 6.74 1.36
CA GLU A 95 -0.94 8.15 1.73
C GLU A 95 -1.35 9.04 0.54
N LEU A 96 -0.84 8.75 -0.65
CA LEU A 96 -1.20 9.46 -1.87
C LEU A 96 -2.70 9.31 -2.17
N ALA A 97 -3.23 8.08 -2.11
CA ALA A 97 -4.64 7.79 -2.32
C ALA A 97 -5.53 8.56 -1.32
N ASN A 98 -5.13 8.57 -0.04
CA ASN A 98 -5.84 9.28 1.01
C ASN A 98 -5.77 10.81 0.84
N ALA A 99 -4.61 11.34 0.49
CA ALA A 99 -4.42 12.77 0.26
C ALA A 99 -5.25 13.27 -0.93
N TRP A 100 -5.40 12.45 -1.96
CA TRP A 100 -6.21 12.75 -3.14
C TRP A 100 -7.71 12.47 -2.95
N GLY A 101 -8.07 11.72 -1.91
CA GLY A 101 -9.47 11.36 -1.64
C GLY A 101 -10.07 10.50 -2.74
N ILE A 102 -9.28 9.54 -3.28
CA ILE A 102 -9.70 8.67 -4.38
C ILE A 102 -10.72 7.65 -3.88
N GLY A 103 -11.86 7.58 -4.58
CA GLY A 103 -13.01 6.76 -4.21
C GLY A 103 -14.08 7.52 -3.44
N ARG A 104 -15.28 6.94 -3.38
CA ARG A 104 -16.42 7.54 -2.66
C ARG A 104 -16.25 7.31 -1.17
N ARG A 105 -16.37 8.38 -0.36
CA ARG A 105 -16.07 8.41 1.09
C ARG A 105 -16.74 7.32 1.93
N GLU A 106 -17.94 6.86 1.54
CA GLU A 106 -18.69 5.85 2.31
C GLU A 106 -18.58 4.45 1.70
N VAL A 107 -18.00 4.35 0.51
CA VAL A 107 -17.92 3.11 -0.26
C VAL A 107 -16.49 2.61 -0.34
N ASP A 108 -15.51 3.51 -0.25
CA ASP A 108 -14.06 3.22 -0.36
C ASP A 108 -13.72 2.44 -1.63
N ASP A 109 -14.26 2.86 -2.78
CA ASP A 109 -14.18 2.19 -4.07
C ASP A 109 -13.16 2.82 -5.03
N GLY A 110 -12.13 3.40 -4.46
CA GLY A 110 -11.02 3.99 -5.20
C GLY A 110 -9.89 3.00 -5.48
N VAL A 111 -9.22 3.17 -6.61
CA VAL A 111 -8.02 2.43 -6.98
C VAL A 111 -6.94 3.40 -7.44
N VAL A 112 -5.72 3.24 -6.92
CA VAL A 112 -4.55 4.01 -7.35
C VAL A 112 -3.48 3.05 -7.87
N VAL A 113 -3.10 3.22 -9.13
CA VAL A 113 -1.97 2.53 -9.75
C VAL A 113 -0.77 3.47 -9.71
N LEU A 114 0.21 3.17 -8.87
CA LEU A 114 1.44 3.95 -8.75
C LEU A 114 2.61 3.25 -9.43
N ILE A 115 3.33 3.96 -10.29
CA ILE A 115 4.53 3.52 -10.98
C ILE A 115 5.71 4.41 -10.56
N ALA A 116 6.78 3.79 -10.07
CA ALA A 116 8.05 4.44 -9.75
C ALA A 116 9.16 3.83 -10.63
N PRO A 117 9.39 4.37 -11.84
CA PRO A 117 10.26 3.75 -12.84
C PRO A 117 11.72 3.67 -12.38
N ASN A 118 12.23 4.65 -11.67
CA ASN A 118 13.62 4.67 -11.21
C ASN A 118 13.88 3.59 -10.14
N GLU A 119 12.93 3.35 -9.26
CA GLU A 119 12.98 2.27 -8.27
C GLU A 119 12.51 0.91 -8.84
N ARG A 120 12.00 0.89 -10.07
CA ARG A 120 11.39 -0.28 -10.72
C ARG A 120 10.31 -0.92 -9.86
N LYS A 121 9.51 -0.08 -9.24
CA LYS A 121 8.40 -0.50 -8.38
C LYS A 121 7.07 -0.07 -9.01
N VAL A 122 6.09 -0.93 -8.86
CA VAL A 122 4.69 -0.65 -9.21
C VAL A 122 3.78 -1.20 -8.12
N ARG A 123 2.68 -0.52 -7.86
CA ARG A 123 1.67 -0.93 -6.89
C ARG A 123 0.27 -0.54 -7.36
N ILE A 124 -0.67 -1.44 -7.14
CA ILE A 124 -2.10 -1.16 -7.19
C ILE A 124 -2.59 -1.10 -5.74
N ALA A 125 -3.07 0.06 -5.31
CA ALA A 125 -3.71 0.23 -4.01
C ALA A 125 -5.22 0.27 -4.24
N VAL A 126 -5.94 -0.52 -3.47
CA VAL A 126 -7.39 -0.73 -3.60
C VAL A 126 -8.07 -0.26 -2.33
N GLY A 127 -9.16 0.46 -2.45
CA GLY A 127 -10.02 0.83 -1.33
C GLY A 127 -10.81 -0.36 -0.79
N TYR A 128 -11.16 -0.32 0.49
CA TYR A 128 -11.81 -1.44 1.20
C TYR A 128 -13.06 -1.98 0.52
N GLY A 129 -13.82 -1.10 -0.16
CA GLY A 129 -15.04 -1.48 -0.87
C GLY A 129 -14.81 -2.39 -2.08
N LEU A 130 -13.58 -2.45 -2.58
CA LEU A 130 -13.21 -3.26 -3.75
C LEU A 130 -12.28 -4.43 -3.44
N GLU A 131 -11.83 -4.62 -2.20
CA GLU A 131 -10.87 -5.68 -1.83
C GLU A 131 -11.37 -7.10 -2.11
N THR A 132 -12.68 -7.31 -2.11
CA THR A 132 -13.28 -8.60 -2.47
C THR A 132 -13.28 -8.88 -3.98
N THR A 133 -13.26 -7.84 -4.80
CA THR A 133 -13.22 -7.92 -6.26
C THR A 133 -11.78 -7.85 -6.77
N LEU A 134 -11.03 -6.88 -6.29
CA LEU A 134 -9.61 -6.69 -6.58
C LEU A 134 -8.77 -7.15 -5.39
N THR A 135 -8.64 -8.45 -5.22
CA THR A 135 -7.82 -9.03 -4.15
C THR A 135 -6.34 -8.69 -4.34
N ASP A 136 -5.56 -8.71 -3.25
CA ASP A 136 -4.10 -8.50 -3.33
C ASP A 136 -3.44 -9.47 -4.33
N GLN A 137 -3.93 -10.73 -4.41
CA GLN A 137 -3.44 -11.72 -5.36
C GLN A 137 -3.73 -11.31 -6.80
N LEU A 138 -4.96 -10.91 -7.12
CA LEU A 138 -5.33 -10.46 -8.47
C LEU A 138 -4.55 -9.20 -8.88
N CYS A 139 -4.36 -8.26 -7.96
CA CYS A 139 -3.52 -7.08 -8.22
C CYS A 139 -2.06 -7.47 -8.52
N ALA A 140 -1.51 -8.45 -7.80
CA ALA A 140 -0.16 -8.95 -8.08
C ALA A 140 -0.09 -9.63 -9.46
N GLU A 141 -1.06 -10.47 -9.81
CA GLU A 141 -1.15 -11.11 -11.13
C GLU A 141 -1.25 -10.08 -12.26
N ILE A 142 -2.07 -9.04 -12.12
CA ILE A 142 -2.16 -7.94 -13.10
C ILE A 142 -0.80 -7.25 -13.28
N ILE A 143 -0.11 -6.98 -12.19
CA ILE A 143 1.21 -6.37 -12.24
C ILE A 143 2.20 -7.30 -12.96
N GLU A 144 2.28 -8.55 -12.56
CA GLU A 144 3.28 -9.51 -13.04
C GLU A 144 3.06 -9.91 -14.50
N ASP A 145 1.81 -10.14 -14.89
CA ASP A 145 1.47 -10.71 -16.20
C ASP A 145 1.18 -9.64 -17.26
N ALA A 146 0.54 -8.52 -16.87
CA ALA A 146 0.16 -7.50 -17.84
C ALA A 146 1.13 -6.31 -17.89
N MET A 147 1.66 -5.85 -16.74
CA MET A 147 2.46 -4.62 -16.70
C MET A 147 3.96 -4.88 -16.84
N LEU A 148 4.52 -5.76 -16.01
CA LEU A 148 5.98 -5.95 -15.91
C LEU A 148 6.65 -6.44 -17.20
N PRO A 149 6.06 -7.28 -18.06
CA PRO A 149 6.70 -7.67 -19.32
C PRO A 149 7.07 -6.46 -20.18
N ASN A 150 6.13 -5.53 -20.36
CA ASN A 150 6.35 -4.31 -21.13
C ASN A 150 7.31 -3.34 -20.43
N PHE A 151 7.22 -3.21 -19.10
CA PHE A 151 8.12 -2.34 -18.33
C PHE A 151 9.58 -2.80 -18.42
N ARG A 152 9.84 -4.11 -18.50
CA ARG A 152 11.19 -4.65 -18.72
C ARG A 152 11.79 -4.28 -20.08
N GLU A 153 10.92 -4.04 -21.06
CA GLU A 153 11.31 -3.59 -22.41
C GLU A 153 11.39 -2.04 -22.51
N GLY A 154 11.02 -1.34 -21.44
CA GLY A 154 10.97 0.12 -21.38
C GLY A 154 9.70 0.73 -21.95
N ASP A 155 8.74 -0.11 -22.37
CA ASP A 155 7.44 0.35 -22.87
C ASP A 155 6.44 0.52 -21.71
N TYR A 156 6.55 1.66 -21.05
CA TYR A 156 5.66 1.99 -19.92
C TYR A 156 4.22 2.18 -20.34
N PHE A 157 3.98 2.76 -21.53
CA PHE A 157 2.62 2.97 -22.00
C PHE A 157 1.88 1.66 -22.18
N SER A 158 2.45 0.71 -22.95
CA SER A 158 1.81 -0.59 -23.20
C SER A 158 1.60 -1.37 -21.91
N GLY A 159 2.53 -1.29 -20.95
CA GLY A 159 2.38 -1.95 -19.66
C GLY A 159 1.26 -1.33 -18.81
N ILE A 160 1.15 0.00 -18.76
CA ILE A 160 0.07 0.68 -18.06
C ILE A 160 -1.27 0.39 -18.74
N ASP A 161 -1.33 0.49 -20.07
CA ASP A 161 -2.54 0.26 -20.85
C ASP A 161 -3.09 -1.16 -20.66
N ALA A 162 -2.22 -2.18 -20.73
CA ALA A 162 -2.58 -3.57 -20.47
C ALA A 162 -3.04 -3.81 -19.01
N GLY A 163 -2.37 -3.20 -18.05
CA GLY A 163 -2.78 -3.27 -16.64
C GLY A 163 -4.14 -2.63 -16.40
N ILE A 164 -4.42 -1.50 -17.05
CA ILE A 164 -5.72 -0.83 -16.97
C ILE A 164 -6.81 -1.68 -17.62
N ASP A 165 -6.55 -2.30 -18.79
CA ASP A 165 -7.52 -3.20 -19.44
C ASP A 165 -7.86 -4.40 -18.54
N ALA A 166 -6.87 -4.97 -17.84
CA ALA A 166 -7.09 -6.05 -16.88
C ALA A 166 -7.91 -5.58 -15.66
N LEU A 167 -7.63 -4.39 -15.12
CA LEU A 167 -8.44 -3.78 -14.06
C LEU A 167 -9.88 -3.52 -14.48
N ILE A 168 -10.09 -3.00 -15.69
CA ILE A 168 -11.42 -2.78 -16.27
C ILE A 168 -12.19 -4.10 -16.36
N ALA A 169 -11.56 -5.16 -16.85
CA ALA A 169 -12.17 -6.47 -16.96
C ALA A 169 -12.56 -7.07 -15.59
N ALA A 170 -11.82 -6.76 -14.54
CA ALA A 170 -12.11 -7.23 -13.19
C ALA A 170 -13.20 -6.41 -12.48
N LEU A 171 -13.42 -5.15 -12.89
CA LEU A 171 -14.37 -4.23 -12.26
C LEU A 171 -15.73 -4.15 -12.98
N GLN A 172 -15.89 -4.78 -14.13
CA GLN A 172 -17.14 -4.85 -14.91
C GLN A 172 -17.89 -6.15 -14.66
#